data_699ee1dc65425a8920f34a71423c3fc8
#
_entry.id   699ee1dc65425a8920f34a71423c3fc8
#
_cell.length_a   1.000
_cell.length_b   1.000
_cell.length_c   1.000
_cell.angle_alpha   90.00
_cell.angle_beta   90.00
_cell.angle_gamma   90.00
#
_symmetry.space_group_name_H-M   'P 1'
#
loop_
_entity.id
_entity.type
_entity.pdbx_description
1 polymer ?
#
loop_
_entity_poly.entity_id
_entity_poly.type
_entity_poly.pdbx_seq_one_letter_code
_entity_poly.pdbx_strand_id
1 'polypeptide(L)'
;MCIRDSTNTGENRVDGLPHCITHATVTGTKNGTTLTAANVSYTYGNHMALVKDEISGKTLRYHFNDDGNQTSVDDELGYAMYTRYDRTDDNANAPINHATERSRMQRVVRNLLLDPMCEENSSVWEKSSTGTITRDQSTRQFGLVSYRLTIWSSDCVYVRQAVTLTPGKSYTLSGYVRSGGPRGVMRVAYAVGNETFTLDSEPGKVWEKTDYMPYERVSVSFTLPEDAEPKVYCMAYCDMQDGFTGGNCWFDAMQLEEGLSL
;
A
#
# COMPACT_ATOMS: atom_id res chain seq x y z
N MET A 1 -21.26 17.64 21.23
CA MET A 1 -20.32 16.50 21.08
C MET A 1 -20.26 15.85 22.45
N CYS A 2 -20.90 14.69 22.61
CA CYS A 2 -20.84 13.94 23.87
C CYS A 2 -19.78 12.86 23.75
N ILE A 3 -18.76 12.94 24.57
CA ILE A 3 -17.84 11.84 24.82
C ILE A 3 -18.52 10.98 25.89
N ARG A 4 -18.94 9.79 25.51
CA ARG A 4 -19.45 8.81 26.46
C ARG A 4 -18.46 7.66 26.60
N ASP A 5 -18.14 7.43 27.86
CA ASP A 5 -17.64 6.25 28.54
C ASP A 5 -16.15 5.92 28.35
N SER A 6 -15.44 6.28 29.41
CA SER A 6 -14.24 5.57 29.81
C SER A 6 -14.62 4.63 30.97
N THR A 7 -14.55 3.34 30.76
CA THR A 7 -14.69 2.37 31.84
C THR A 7 -13.38 1.61 31.99
N ASN A 8 -12.69 1.88 33.08
CA ASN A 8 -11.63 1.03 33.57
C ASN A 8 -12.27 0.00 34.53
N THR A 9 -12.70 -1.13 33.99
CA THR A 9 -13.22 -2.24 34.77
C THR A 9 -12.10 -3.21 35.07
N GLY A 10 -12.04 -3.71 36.31
CA GLY A 10 -10.96 -4.41 36.99
C GLY A 10 -10.12 -5.47 36.26
N GLU A 11 -10.56 -6.01 35.12
CA GLU A 11 -9.79 -7.01 34.36
C GLU A 11 -8.74 -6.41 33.40
N ASN A 12 -8.86 -5.13 33.04
CA ASN A 12 -7.92 -4.42 32.16
C ASN A 12 -7.10 -3.34 32.89
N ARG A 13 -7.03 -3.42 34.18
CA ARG A 13 -6.31 -2.47 35.03
C ARG A 13 -4.83 -2.75 34.95
N VAL A 14 -4.06 -1.80 34.42
CA VAL A 14 -2.59 -1.81 34.55
C VAL A 14 -2.26 -1.33 35.95
N ASP A 15 -1.54 -2.13 36.73
CA ASP A 15 -1.11 -1.76 38.07
C ASP A 15 -0.33 -0.47 38.06
N GLY A 16 -0.76 0.49 38.86
CA GLY A 16 -0.15 1.82 38.95
C GLY A 16 -0.81 2.93 38.10
N LEU A 17 -1.79 2.61 37.23
CA LEU A 17 -2.50 3.58 36.42
C LEU A 17 -4.03 3.55 36.73
N PRO A 18 -4.47 4.22 37.81
CA PRO A 18 -5.83 4.05 38.34
C PRO A 18 -6.95 4.58 37.43
N HIS A 19 -6.65 5.34 36.38
CA HIS A 19 -7.64 5.99 35.52
C HIS A 19 -7.33 5.85 34.03
N CYS A 20 -6.82 4.70 33.59
CA CYS A 20 -6.59 4.46 32.16
C CYS A 20 -7.90 4.36 31.39
N ILE A 21 -7.98 5.07 30.30
CA ILE A 21 -9.07 4.92 29.33
C ILE A 21 -8.81 3.64 28.54
N THR A 22 -9.73 2.66 28.61
CA THR A 22 -9.63 1.42 27.84
C THR A 22 -10.48 1.45 26.56
N HIS A 23 -11.46 2.34 26.50
CA HIS A 23 -12.31 2.49 25.34
C HIS A 23 -12.86 3.90 25.24
N ALA A 24 -12.90 4.46 24.04
CA ALA A 24 -13.49 5.77 23.75
C ALA A 24 -14.37 5.69 22.51
N THR A 25 -15.63 6.13 22.64
CA THR A 25 -16.57 6.20 21.53
C THR A 25 -17.10 7.61 21.37
N VAL A 26 -17.09 8.12 20.14
CA VAL A 26 -17.71 9.40 19.78
C VAL A 26 -18.93 9.12 18.92
N THR A 27 -20.10 9.51 19.42
CA THR A 27 -21.36 9.38 18.69
C THR A 27 -21.97 10.74 18.41
N GLY A 28 -22.68 10.85 17.30
CA GLY A 28 -23.45 12.03 16.92
C GLY A 28 -24.79 11.61 16.34
N THR A 29 -25.77 12.51 16.35
CA THR A 29 -27.09 12.24 15.74
C THR A 29 -27.28 13.13 14.51
N LYS A 30 -27.61 12.52 13.38
CA LYS A 30 -27.95 13.21 12.14
C LYS A 30 -29.28 12.67 11.63
N ASN A 31 -30.26 13.56 11.46
CA ASN A 31 -31.64 13.20 11.02
C ASN A 31 -32.27 12.06 11.82
N GLY A 32 -32.12 12.08 13.13
CA GLY A 32 -32.67 11.05 14.03
C GLY A 32 -31.90 9.73 14.08
N THR A 33 -30.85 9.59 13.28
CA THR A 33 -29.98 8.39 13.27
C THR A 33 -28.71 8.66 14.05
N THR A 34 -28.39 7.77 15.01
CA THR A 34 -27.13 7.82 15.74
C THR A 34 -26.00 7.27 14.86
N LEU A 35 -24.95 8.05 14.70
CA LEU A 35 -23.74 7.68 13.95
C LEU A 35 -22.56 7.60 14.92
N THR A 36 -21.72 6.59 14.78
CA THR A 36 -20.44 6.48 15.49
C THR A 36 -19.35 7.13 14.65
N ALA A 37 -18.83 8.25 15.13
CA ALA A 37 -17.77 9.01 14.44
C ALA A 37 -16.37 8.50 14.78
N ALA A 38 -16.17 7.95 15.98
CA ALA A 38 -14.96 7.29 16.39
C ALA A 38 -15.28 6.18 17.40
N ASN A 39 -14.53 5.10 17.34
CA ASN A 39 -14.60 3.98 18.26
C ASN A 39 -13.18 3.42 18.43
N VAL A 40 -12.56 3.70 19.58
CA VAL A 40 -11.15 3.44 19.80
C VAL A 40 -10.96 2.64 21.08
N SER A 41 -10.23 1.54 20.99
CA SER A 41 -9.80 0.75 22.15
C SER A 41 -8.33 0.98 22.47
N TYR A 42 -8.00 0.89 23.76
CA TYR A 42 -6.65 1.09 24.29
C TYR A 42 -6.24 -0.13 25.10
N THR A 43 -5.07 -0.68 24.80
CA THR A 43 -4.43 -1.73 25.58
C THR A 43 -3.09 -1.23 26.06
N TYR A 44 -2.83 -1.35 27.37
CA TYR A 44 -1.61 -0.86 27.98
C TYR A 44 -0.70 -2.03 28.36
N GLY A 45 0.59 -1.87 28.11
CA GLY A 45 1.65 -2.77 28.52
C GLY A 45 2.73 -2.00 29.26
N ASN A 46 3.83 -2.68 29.57
CA ASN A 46 4.99 -2.03 30.15
C ASN A 46 5.60 -1.07 29.12
N HIS A 47 5.59 0.23 29.41
CA HIS A 47 6.08 1.30 28.53
C HIS A 47 5.48 1.31 27.12
N MET A 48 4.27 0.80 26.98
CA MET A 48 3.58 0.71 25.68
C MET A 48 2.07 0.97 25.83
N ALA A 49 1.50 1.64 24.84
CA ALA A 49 0.06 1.69 24.64
C ALA A 49 -0.28 1.30 23.20
N LEU A 50 -1.18 0.34 23.05
CA LEU A 50 -1.76 -0.05 21.76
C LEU A 50 -3.09 0.69 21.61
N VAL A 51 -3.27 1.40 20.51
CA VAL A 51 -4.48 2.12 20.18
C VAL A 51 -5.06 1.56 18.90
N LYS A 52 -6.25 0.98 18.99
CA LYS A 52 -6.93 0.40 17.84
C LYS A 52 -8.19 1.20 17.51
N ASP A 53 -8.31 1.64 16.29
CA ASP A 53 -9.55 2.16 15.72
C ASP A 53 -10.44 0.99 15.31
N GLU A 54 -11.51 0.74 16.04
CA GLU A 54 -12.43 -0.37 15.81
C GLU A 54 -13.30 -0.19 14.55
N ILE A 55 -13.33 1.01 13.96
CA ILE A 55 -14.05 1.27 12.71
C ILE A 55 -13.20 0.89 11.52
N SER A 56 -11.94 1.33 11.49
CA SER A 56 -11.01 1.06 10.38
C SER A 56 -10.17 -0.21 10.59
N GLY A 57 -10.14 -0.74 11.81
CA GLY A 57 -9.26 -1.85 12.21
C GLY A 57 -7.79 -1.48 12.35
N LYS A 58 -7.40 -0.23 12.11
CA LYS A 58 -6.00 0.22 12.19
C LYS A 58 -5.52 0.28 13.62
N THR A 59 -4.26 -0.10 13.83
CA THR A 59 -3.60 -0.12 15.13
C THR A 59 -2.35 0.75 15.11
N LEU A 60 -2.18 1.56 16.19
CA LEU A 60 -0.96 2.30 16.47
C LEU A 60 -0.37 1.82 17.79
N ARG A 61 0.95 1.65 17.83
CA ARG A 61 1.71 1.35 19.05
C ARG A 61 2.50 2.57 19.48
N TYR A 62 2.30 2.98 20.72
CA TYR A 62 3.03 4.07 21.35
C TYR A 62 3.99 3.48 22.37
N HIS A 63 5.25 3.86 22.31
CA HIS A 63 6.28 3.46 23.26
C HIS A 63 6.73 4.64 24.11
N PHE A 64 7.01 4.38 25.35
CA PHE A 64 7.38 5.39 26.33
C PHE A 64 8.68 5.01 27.04
N ASN A 65 9.44 6.00 27.48
CA ASN A 65 10.57 5.77 28.39
C ASN A 65 10.12 5.73 29.86
N ASP A 66 11.07 5.52 30.77
CA ASP A 66 10.82 5.46 32.22
C ASP A 66 10.24 6.75 32.78
N ASP A 67 10.47 7.89 32.14
CA ASP A 67 9.92 9.19 32.51
C ASP A 67 8.50 9.44 31.93
N GLY A 68 7.94 8.47 31.21
CA GLY A 68 6.61 8.58 30.58
C GLY A 68 6.59 9.37 29.28
N ASN A 69 7.73 9.74 28.72
CA ASN A 69 7.80 10.46 27.44
C ASN A 69 7.65 9.49 26.28
N GLN A 70 6.86 9.86 25.28
CA GLN A 70 6.67 9.05 24.08
C GLN A 70 7.94 9.02 23.24
N THR A 71 8.58 7.85 23.15
CA THR A 71 9.83 7.64 22.39
C THR A 71 9.58 7.20 20.96
N SER A 72 8.49 6.50 20.69
CA SER A 72 8.09 6.17 19.33
C SER A 72 6.59 5.98 19.21
N VAL A 73 6.10 6.09 17.97
CA VAL A 73 4.81 5.58 17.54
C VAL A 73 5.01 4.86 16.23
N ASP A 74 4.48 3.67 16.13
CA ASP A 74 4.52 2.85 14.92
C ASP A 74 3.17 2.23 14.60
N ASP A 75 2.96 1.90 13.33
CA ASP A 75 1.79 1.21 12.84
C ASP A 75 2.13 -0.23 12.38
N GLU A 76 1.09 -0.98 12.02
CA GLU A 76 1.23 -2.35 11.51
C GLU A 76 1.95 -2.42 10.16
N LEU A 77 2.01 -1.30 9.43
CA LEU A 77 2.64 -1.20 8.11
C LEU A 77 4.14 -0.86 8.19
N GLY A 78 4.67 -0.63 9.41
CA GLY A 78 6.07 -0.34 9.66
C GLY A 78 6.45 1.13 9.46
N TYR A 79 5.47 2.05 9.45
CA TYR A 79 5.76 3.47 9.61
C TYR A 79 6.05 3.73 11.08
N ALA A 80 7.14 4.38 11.37
CA ALA A 80 7.51 4.74 12.72
C ALA A 80 7.99 6.18 12.80
N MET A 81 7.62 6.85 13.87
CA MET A 81 8.13 8.17 14.24
C MET A 81 8.82 8.04 15.60
N TYR A 82 10.07 8.47 15.65
CA TYR A 82 10.89 8.42 16.85
C TYR A 82 11.10 9.83 17.40
N THR A 83 11.09 9.93 18.72
CA THR A 83 11.42 11.16 19.44
C THR A 83 12.51 10.84 20.45
N ARG A 84 13.62 11.55 20.39
CA ARG A 84 14.70 11.45 21.35
C ARG A 84 14.59 12.56 22.37
N TYR A 85 14.83 12.20 23.64
CA TYR A 85 14.89 13.11 24.76
C TYR A 85 16.28 13.02 25.38
N ASP A 86 17.04 14.09 25.35
CA ASP A 86 18.35 14.13 26.00
C ASP A 86 18.23 14.75 27.38
N ARG A 87 18.85 14.15 28.36
CA ARG A 87 19.12 14.75 29.64
C ARG A 87 20.39 15.58 29.50
N THR A 88 20.23 16.88 29.45
CA THR A 88 21.36 17.80 29.23
C THR A 88 21.82 18.47 30.51
N ASP A 89 21.23 18.21 31.69
CA ASP A 89 21.66 18.81 32.91
C ASP A 89 22.20 17.77 33.93
N ASP A 90 23.15 18.22 34.74
CA ASP A 90 23.78 17.42 35.80
C ASP A 90 22.81 17.13 36.97
N ASN A 91 21.57 17.61 36.91
CA ASN A 91 20.57 17.36 37.92
C ASN A 91 19.75 16.15 37.56
N ALA A 92 20.20 14.97 37.99
CA ALA A 92 19.58 13.68 37.75
C ALA A 92 18.10 13.56 38.20
N ASN A 93 17.56 14.53 38.88
CA ASN A 93 16.21 14.55 39.46
C ASN A 93 15.22 15.44 38.71
N ALA A 94 15.66 16.19 37.69
CA ALA A 94 14.74 16.97 36.86
C ALA A 94 14.28 16.16 35.66
N PRO A 95 12.99 15.87 35.50
CA PRO A 95 12.47 15.24 34.28
C PRO A 95 12.62 16.22 33.14
N ILE A 96 13.46 15.93 32.19
CA ILE A 96 13.63 16.73 30.99
C ILE A 96 12.68 16.18 29.93
N ASN A 97 11.61 16.92 29.68
CA ASN A 97 10.60 16.59 28.67
C ASN A 97 10.87 17.32 27.34
N HIS A 98 12.10 17.75 27.10
CA HIS A 98 12.49 18.42 25.88
C HIS A 98 12.88 17.40 24.81
N ALA A 99 12.10 17.30 23.76
CA ALA A 99 12.48 16.52 22.58
C ALA A 99 13.64 17.23 21.87
N THR A 100 14.77 16.56 21.76
CA THR A 100 15.97 17.08 21.10
C THR A 100 16.05 16.67 19.64
N GLU A 101 15.43 15.55 19.28
CA GLU A 101 15.41 15.04 17.93
C GLU A 101 14.07 14.37 17.63
N ARG A 102 13.57 14.58 16.42
CA ARG A 102 12.45 13.82 15.85
C ARG A 102 12.88 13.27 14.51
N SER A 103 12.82 11.97 14.37
CA SER A 103 13.06 11.28 13.11
C SER A 103 11.83 10.51 12.67
N ARG A 104 11.58 10.51 11.37
CA ARG A 104 10.52 9.72 10.77
C ARG A 104 11.15 8.61 9.95
N MET A 105 10.91 7.36 10.33
CA MET A 105 11.18 6.23 9.45
C MET A 105 9.98 6.04 8.53
N GLN A 106 10.20 6.23 7.26
CA GLN A 106 9.31 5.67 6.26
C GLN A 106 9.72 4.21 6.07
N ARG A 107 8.74 3.30 5.98
CA ARG A 107 9.00 1.96 5.49
C ARG A 107 9.80 2.11 4.20
N VAL A 108 11.00 1.52 4.15
CA VAL A 108 11.68 1.32 2.87
C VAL A 108 10.88 0.22 2.18
N VAL A 109 9.94 0.63 1.36
CA VAL A 109 9.19 -0.30 0.53
C VAL A 109 10.16 -0.87 -0.47
N ARG A 110 10.45 -2.15 -0.34
CA ARG A 110 11.26 -2.86 -1.32
C ARG A 110 10.36 -3.23 -2.49
N ASN A 111 10.69 -2.73 -3.66
CA ASN A 111 10.08 -3.23 -4.88
C ASN A 111 10.50 -4.70 -5.09
N LEU A 112 9.54 -5.59 -5.16
CA LEU A 112 9.76 -7.03 -5.35
C LEU A 112 9.96 -7.41 -6.82
N LEU A 113 9.70 -6.49 -7.76
CA LEU A 113 9.98 -6.68 -9.18
C LEU A 113 11.45 -6.40 -9.49
N LEU A 114 11.99 -7.16 -10.42
CA LEU A 114 13.31 -6.92 -11.03
C LEU A 114 13.13 -6.04 -12.28
N ASP A 115 14.10 -5.15 -12.55
CA ASP A 115 14.03 -4.18 -13.65
C ASP A 115 12.67 -3.46 -13.78
N PRO A 116 12.19 -2.84 -12.70
CA PRO A 116 10.85 -2.24 -12.67
C PRO A 116 10.71 -1.00 -13.56
N MET A 117 11.83 -0.40 -13.93
CA MET A 117 11.93 0.78 -14.81
C MET A 117 12.13 0.41 -16.27
N CYS A 118 12.17 -0.89 -16.61
CA CYS A 118 12.41 -1.39 -17.95
C CYS A 118 13.76 -0.98 -18.59
N GLU A 119 14.73 -0.56 -17.76
CA GLU A 119 16.01 0.03 -18.22
C GLU A 119 16.99 -1.01 -18.73
N GLU A 120 17.01 -2.21 -18.15
CA GLU A 120 18.05 -3.21 -18.36
C GLU A 120 17.72 -4.15 -19.50
N ASN A 121 16.90 -4.06 -20.38
CA ASN A 121 16.61 -5.05 -21.45
C ASN A 121 16.86 -6.52 -21.02
N SER A 122 16.48 -6.82 -19.81
CA SER A 122 16.71 -8.12 -19.17
C SER A 122 15.64 -9.15 -19.59
N SER A 123 15.98 -10.43 -19.49
CA SER A 123 15.05 -11.54 -19.75
C SER A 123 14.07 -11.80 -18.60
N VAL A 124 14.08 -10.97 -17.54
CA VAL A 124 13.20 -11.14 -16.38
C VAL A 124 11.73 -10.86 -16.71
N TRP A 125 11.50 -10.06 -17.76
CA TRP A 125 10.17 -9.80 -18.27
C TRP A 125 9.88 -10.70 -19.49
N GLU A 126 9.04 -11.72 -19.26
CA GLU A 126 8.52 -12.58 -20.32
C GLU A 126 7.50 -11.82 -21.18
N LYS A 127 7.63 -11.93 -22.49
CA LYS A 127 6.76 -11.26 -23.47
C LYS A 127 5.73 -12.23 -24.01
N SER A 128 4.49 -11.76 -24.22
CA SER A 128 3.48 -12.53 -24.96
C SER A 128 3.96 -12.80 -26.40
N SER A 129 3.44 -13.88 -26.98
CA SER A 129 3.69 -14.21 -28.40
C SER A 129 2.82 -13.41 -29.38
N THR A 130 1.84 -12.68 -28.86
CA THR A 130 0.89 -11.86 -29.61
C THR A 130 1.27 -10.39 -29.57
N GLY A 131 0.94 -9.63 -30.61
CA GLY A 131 1.19 -8.22 -30.72
C GLY A 131 2.68 -7.84 -30.86
N THR A 132 2.98 -6.60 -30.61
CA THR A 132 4.36 -6.08 -30.65
C THR A 132 4.72 -5.44 -29.33
N ILE A 133 5.87 -5.81 -28.77
CA ILE A 133 6.37 -5.28 -27.51
C ILE A 133 7.74 -4.66 -27.75
N THR A 134 7.84 -3.36 -27.50
CA THR A 134 9.08 -2.60 -27.71
C THR A 134 9.44 -1.81 -26.47
N ARG A 135 10.74 -1.53 -26.29
CA ARG A 135 11.23 -0.56 -25.33
C ARG A 135 11.23 0.81 -26.03
N ASP A 136 10.37 1.71 -25.56
CA ASP A 136 10.15 3.02 -26.17
C ASP A 136 10.95 4.10 -25.42
N GLN A 137 11.84 4.78 -26.12
CA GLN A 137 12.66 5.86 -25.57
C GLN A 137 12.00 7.23 -25.75
N SER A 138 11.01 7.32 -26.60
CA SER A 138 10.34 8.59 -26.91
C SER A 138 9.19 8.91 -25.96
N THR A 139 8.55 7.88 -25.44
CA THR A 139 7.37 7.98 -24.57
C THR A 139 7.63 7.25 -23.28
N ARG A 140 7.91 7.99 -22.22
CA ARG A 140 8.22 7.47 -20.88
C ARG A 140 7.74 8.44 -19.80
N GLN A 141 7.47 7.94 -18.62
CA GLN A 141 7.16 8.74 -17.44
C GLN A 141 8.42 9.06 -16.65
N PHE A 142 9.28 8.05 -16.46
CA PHE A 142 10.53 8.16 -15.72
C PHE A 142 11.67 7.48 -16.49
N GLY A 143 12.91 7.75 -16.08
CA GLY A 143 14.08 7.08 -16.64
C GLY A 143 14.29 7.29 -18.14
N LEU A 144 14.77 6.25 -18.82
CA LEU A 144 15.18 6.29 -20.22
C LEU A 144 14.21 5.60 -21.18
N VAL A 145 13.44 4.62 -20.71
CA VAL A 145 12.55 3.79 -21.53
C VAL A 145 11.28 3.41 -20.81
N SER A 146 10.26 3.05 -21.58
CA SER A 146 9.05 2.36 -21.09
C SER A 146 8.76 1.14 -21.96
N TYR A 147 7.90 0.22 -21.51
CA TYR A 147 7.34 -0.81 -22.39
C TYR A 147 6.18 -0.26 -23.19
N ARG A 148 6.27 -0.33 -24.52
CA ARG A 148 5.15 -0.08 -25.43
C ARG A 148 4.61 -1.41 -25.93
N LEU A 149 3.36 -1.68 -25.60
CA LEU A 149 2.58 -2.83 -26.03
C LEU A 149 1.63 -2.36 -27.16
N THR A 150 1.80 -2.93 -28.34
CA THR A 150 1.00 -2.60 -29.53
C THR A 150 0.09 -3.76 -29.87
N ILE A 151 -1.21 -3.51 -29.96
CA ILE A 151 -2.25 -4.49 -30.28
C ILE A 151 -3.05 -4.06 -31.50
N TRP A 152 -3.37 -5.02 -32.39
CA TRP A 152 -4.12 -4.80 -33.62
C TRP A 152 -5.25 -5.81 -33.84
N SER A 153 -5.51 -6.68 -32.87
CA SER A 153 -6.50 -7.74 -32.94
C SER A 153 -7.22 -7.90 -31.60
N SER A 154 -8.18 -8.80 -31.52
CA SER A 154 -8.88 -9.15 -30.28
C SER A 154 -8.01 -9.92 -29.28
N ASP A 155 -6.74 -10.21 -29.60
CA ASP A 155 -5.81 -10.85 -28.69
C ASP A 155 -5.37 -9.88 -27.59
N CYS A 156 -4.70 -10.42 -26.59
CA CYS A 156 -4.06 -9.62 -25.55
C CYS A 156 -2.53 -9.57 -25.75
N VAL A 157 -1.92 -8.50 -25.29
CA VAL A 157 -0.46 -8.32 -25.30
C VAL A 157 -0.01 -7.98 -23.89
N TYR A 158 1.04 -8.63 -23.41
CA TYR A 158 1.55 -8.39 -22.07
C TYR A 158 3.06 -8.60 -21.96
N VAL A 159 3.65 -7.96 -20.98
CA VAL A 159 4.91 -8.37 -20.35
C VAL A 159 4.61 -8.84 -18.94
N ARG A 160 5.23 -9.93 -18.49
CA ARG A 160 5.02 -10.48 -17.16
C ARG A 160 6.31 -10.89 -16.49
N GLN A 161 6.28 -10.84 -15.17
CA GLN A 161 7.35 -11.35 -14.32
C GLN A 161 6.77 -12.30 -13.28
N ALA A 162 7.40 -13.47 -13.12
CA ALA A 162 7.07 -14.39 -12.04
C ALA A 162 7.78 -13.94 -10.76
N VAL A 163 7.03 -13.83 -9.68
CA VAL A 163 7.52 -13.47 -8.34
C VAL A 163 7.08 -14.53 -7.35
N THR A 164 7.94 -14.86 -6.39
CA THR A 164 7.55 -15.74 -5.28
C THR A 164 7.05 -14.90 -4.12
N LEU A 165 5.79 -15.05 -3.77
CA LEU A 165 5.12 -14.34 -2.68
C LEU A 165 4.74 -15.30 -1.55
N THR A 166 4.48 -14.77 -0.39
CA THR A 166 4.05 -15.55 0.79
C THR A 166 2.52 -15.62 0.82
N PRO A 167 1.91 -16.82 0.77
CA PRO A 167 0.48 -16.97 0.98
C PRO A 167 0.01 -16.39 2.32
N GLY A 168 -1.21 -15.89 2.37
CA GLY A 168 -1.80 -15.21 3.52
C GLY A 168 -1.41 -13.74 3.67
N LYS A 169 -0.43 -13.23 2.90
CA LYS A 169 -0.02 -11.82 2.95
C LYS A 169 -0.68 -10.99 1.87
N SER A 170 -0.77 -9.69 2.15
CA SER A 170 -1.31 -8.69 1.23
C SER A 170 -0.20 -7.98 0.46
N TYR A 171 -0.50 -7.65 -0.78
CA TYR A 171 0.42 -7.02 -1.72
C TYR A 171 -0.30 -5.96 -2.56
N THR A 172 0.46 -5.00 -3.09
CA THR A 172 -0.02 -4.04 -4.07
C THR A 172 0.91 -4.02 -5.28
N LEU A 173 0.34 -4.29 -6.46
CA LEU A 173 0.99 -4.10 -7.74
C LEU A 173 0.54 -2.77 -8.33
N SER A 174 1.46 -1.91 -8.71
CA SER A 174 1.17 -0.61 -9.32
C SER A 174 2.12 -0.30 -10.46
N GLY A 175 1.75 0.65 -11.30
CA GLY A 175 2.56 1.14 -12.40
C GLY A 175 1.96 2.38 -13.03
N TYR A 176 2.73 3.05 -13.86
CA TYR A 176 2.25 4.15 -14.67
C TYR A 176 1.83 3.63 -16.03
N VAL A 177 0.61 3.96 -16.43
CA VAL A 177 -0.02 3.53 -17.68
C VAL A 177 -0.43 4.74 -18.50
N ARG A 178 -0.14 4.69 -19.79
CA ARG A 178 -0.63 5.62 -20.80
C ARG A 178 -1.29 4.81 -21.90
N SER A 179 -2.54 5.09 -22.23
CA SER A 179 -3.29 4.32 -23.23
C SER A 179 -3.74 5.17 -24.39
N GLY A 180 -3.44 4.73 -25.61
CA GLY A 180 -3.87 5.30 -26.88
C GLY A 180 -4.84 4.38 -27.61
N GLY A 181 -5.96 4.02 -26.94
CA GLY A 181 -7.06 3.21 -27.50
C GLY A 181 -7.32 1.92 -26.74
N PRO A 182 -6.38 0.97 -26.68
CA PRO A 182 -6.57 -0.27 -25.96
C PRO A 182 -6.67 -0.06 -24.44
N ARG A 183 -7.24 -1.04 -23.73
CA ARG A 183 -7.28 -1.07 -22.28
C ARG A 183 -5.93 -1.51 -21.74
N GLY A 184 -5.26 -0.66 -20.97
CA GLY A 184 -4.02 -0.96 -20.26
C GLY A 184 -4.25 -1.07 -18.77
N VAL A 185 -3.82 -2.18 -18.16
CA VAL A 185 -3.99 -2.46 -16.72
C VAL A 185 -2.72 -3.09 -16.13
N MET A 186 -2.53 -2.94 -14.84
CA MET A 186 -1.67 -3.80 -14.05
C MET A 186 -2.47 -5.04 -13.63
N ARG A 187 -1.97 -6.22 -13.96
CA ARG A 187 -2.66 -7.50 -13.71
C ARG A 187 -1.82 -8.41 -12.84
N VAL A 188 -2.48 -9.06 -11.89
CA VAL A 188 -1.92 -10.15 -11.09
C VAL A 188 -2.59 -11.46 -11.50
N ALA A 189 -1.81 -12.53 -11.63
CA ALA A 189 -2.34 -13.88 -11.80
C ALA A 189 -1.66 -14.85 -10.84
N TYR A 190 -2.46 -15.68 -10.16
CA TYR A 190 -2.01 -16.72 -9.24
C TYR A 190 -2.88 -17.97 -9.38
N ALA A 191 -2.40 -19.10 -8.87
CA ALA A 191 -3.11 -20.38 -8.89
C ALA A 191 -3.53 -20.82 -7.48
N VAL A 192 -4.71 -21.42 -7.39
CA VAL A 192 -5.19 -22.16 -6.22
C VAL A 192 -5.63 -23.54 -6.71
N GLY A 193 -4.89 -24.56 -6.36
CA GLY A 193 -5.08 -25.90 -6.92
C GLY A 193 -4.91 -25.90 -8.46
N ASN A 194 -5.95 -26.29 -9.19
CA ASN A 194 -5.92 -26.32 -10.65
C ASN A 194 -6.55 -25.07 -11.33
N GLU A 195 -6.98 -24.10 -10.53
CA GLU A 195 -7.64 -22.89 -11.03
C GLU A 195 -6.69 -21.71 -11.05
N THR A 196 -6.78 -20.87 -12.08
CA THR A 196 -6.02 -19.63 -12.19
C THR A 196 -6.95 -18.45 -11.98
N PHE A 197 -6.57 -17.57 -11.06
CA PHE A 197 -7.28 -16.34 -10.75
C PHE A 197 -6.49 -15.13 -11.28
N THR A 198 -7.24 -14.15 -11.79
CA THR A 198 -6.66 -12.88 -12.26
C THR A 198 -7.35 -11.69 -11.61
N LEU A 199 -6.56 -10.68 -11.25
CA LEU A 199 -7.04 -9.42 -10.69
C LEU A 199 -6.42 -8.28 -11.48
N ASP A 200 -7.25 -7.33 -11.91
CA ASP A 200 -6.84 -6.16 -12.66
C ASP A 200 -6.95 -4.89 -11.80
N SER A 201 -6.07 -3.93 -12.07
CA SER A 201 -6.28 -2.55 -11.63
C SER A 201 -7.44 -1.92 -12.40
N GLU A 202 -7.90 -0.75 -11.96
CA GLU A 202 -8.61 0.14 -12.87
C GLU A 202 -7.74 0.41 -14.10
N PRO A 203 -8.35 0.50 -15.30
CA PRO A 203 -7.59 0.77 -16.50
C PRO A 203 -7.03 2.19 -16.49
N GLY A 204 -5.85 2.36 -17.07
CA GLY A 204 -5.35 3.68 -17.41
C GLY A 204 -6.33 4.40 -18.35
N LYS A 205 -6.47 5.69 -18.16
CA LYS A 205 -7.43 6.50 -18.92
C LYS A 205 -7.14 6.45 -20.42
N VAL A 206 -8.17 6.16 -21.20
CA VAL A 206 -8.08 6.16 -22.67
C VAL A 206 -8.35 7.57 -23.18
N TRP A 207 -7.46 8.08 -24.03
CA TRP A 207 -7.57 9.39 -24.62
C TRP A 207 -7.91 9.26 -26.11
N GLU A 208 -9.10 9.72 -26.47
CA GLU A 208 -9.60 9.60 -27.84
C GLU A 208 -8.96 10.58 -28.83
N LYS A 209 -8.51 11.73 -28.37
CA LYS A 209 -7.89 12.79 -29.21
C LYS A 209 -7.13 13.77 -28.34
N THR A 210 -5.83 13.79 -28.34
CA THR A 210 -5.02 15.00 -28.12
C THR A 210 -3.54 14.69 -28.27
N ASP A 211 -2.75 15.71 -28.57
CA ASP A 211 -1.28 15.65 -28.64
C ASP A 211 -0.62 15.40 -27.26
N TYR A 212 -1.40 15.42 -26.17
CA TYR A 212 -0.94 15.19 -24.82
C TYR A 212 -1.80 14.14 -24.11
N MET A 213 -1.23 12.96 -23.93
CA MET A 213 -1.78 11.87 -23.11
C MET A 213 -0.89 11.67 -21.89
N PRO A 214 -1.33 12.06 -20.68
CA PRO A 214 -0.54 11.84 -19.47
C PRO A 214 -0.50 10.37 -19.10
N TYR A 215 0.56 9.97 -18.40
CA TYR A 215 0.57 8.73 -17.65
C TYR A 215 -0.29 8.85 -16.40
N GLU A 216 -0.98 7.79 -16.07
CA GLU A 216 -1.70 7.66 -14.80
C GLU A 216 -1.12 6.51 -13.99
N ARG A 217 -1.03 6.69 -12.68
CA ARG A 217 -0.67 5.60 -11.79
C ARG A 217 -1.90 4.77 -11.49
N VAL A 218 -1.85 3.49 -11.81
CA VAL A 218 -2.89 2.52 -11.51
C VAL A 218 -2.36 1.46 -10.57
N SER A 219 -3.23 0.85 -9.77
CA SER A 219 -2.82 -0.17 -8.82
C SER A 219 -3.90 -1.21 -8.60
N VAL A 220 -3.49 -2.42 -8.24
CA VAL A 220 -4.32 -3.50 -7.74
C VAL A 220 -3.74 -4.02 -6.45
N SER A 221 -4.55 -4.00 -5.38
CA SER A 221 -4.20 -4.58 -4.08
C SER A 221 -4.92 -5.91 -3.92
N PHE A 222 -4.21 -6.90 -3.38
CA PHE A 222 -4.73 -8.25 -3.20
C PHE A 222 -4.12 -8.91 -1.98
N THR A 223 -4.83 -9.86 -1.42
CA THR A 223 -4.29 -10.80 -0.44
C THR A 223 -4.14 -12.16 -1.13
N LEU A 224 -2.93 -12.68 -1.15
CA LEU A 224 -2.69 -14.01 -1.71
C LEU A 224 -3.33 -15.05 -0.79
N PRO A 225 -4.29 -15.89 -1.25
CA PRO A 225 -4.92 -16.89 -0.41
C PRO A 225 -3.90 -17.81 0.28
N GLU A 226 -4.22 -18.32 1.47
CA GLU A 226 -3.31 -19.19 2.22
C GLU A 226 -3.01 -20.51 1.50
N ASP A 227 -3.93 -20.98 0.68
CA ASP A 227 -3.85 -22.19 -0.14
C ASP A 227 -3.37 -21.94 -1.57
N ALA A 228 -3.02 -20.72 -1.91
CA ALA A 228 -2.48 -20.37 -3.22
C ALA A 228 -1.04 -20.83 -3.39
N GLU A 229 -0.67 -21.11 -4.65
CA GLU A 229 0.74 -21.32 -4.98
C GLU A 229 1.54 -20.02 -4.74
N PRO A 230 2.77 -20.15 -4.19
CA PRO A 230 3.63 -18.97 -3.95
C PRO A 230 4.02 -18.22 -5.22
N LYS A 231 3.95 -18.86 -6.38
CA LYS A 231 4.31 -18.29 -7.67
C LYS A 231 3.17 -17.42 -8.21
N VAL A 232 3.44 -16.13 -8.31
CA VAL A 232 2.49 -15.13 -8.80
C VAL A 232 3.08 -14.44 -10.02
N TYR A 233 2.26 -14.20 -11.04
CA TYR A 233 2.64 -13.40 -12.19
C TYR A 233 2.15 -11.96 -12.05
N CYS A 234 3.07 -11.00 -12.13
CA CYS A 234 2.79 -9.58 -12.22
C CYS A 234 2.94 -9.14 -13.67
N MET A 235 1.94 -8.45 -14.22
CA MET A 235 1.87 -8.13 -15.64
C MET A 235 1.55 -6.66 -15.88
N ALA A 236 2.22 -6.09 -16.89
CA ALA A 236 1.69 -4.99 -17.67
C ALA A 236 0.88 -5.61 -18.81
N TYR A 237 -0.42 -5.41 -18.81
CA TYR A 237 -1.37 -6.12 -19.66
C TYR A 237 -2.20 -5.15 -20.50
N CYS A 238 -2.36 -5.47 -21.77
CA CYS A 238 -3.12 -4.69 -22.73
C CYS A 238 -4.07 -5.59 -23.50
N ASP A 239 -5.33 -5.22 -23.56
CA ASP A 239 -6.35 -5.87 -24.39
C ASP A 239 -7.18 -4.85 -25.19
N MET A 240 -7.95 -5.36 -26.12
CA MET A 240 -8.82 -4.50 -26.91
C MET A 240 -10.02 -4.03 -26.10
N GLN A 241 -10.34 -2.77 -26.25
CA GLN A 241 -11.55 -2.17 -25.72
C GLN A 241 -12.58 -1.96 -26.85
N ASP A 242 -13.86 -2.06 -26.50
CA ASP A 242 -14.94 -1.82 -27.46
C ASP A 242 -14.81 -0.43 -28.12
N GLY A 243 -14.98 -0.42 -29.43
CA GLY A 243 -14.88 0.81 -30.23
C GLY A 243 -13.47 1.13 -30.76
N PHE A 244 -12.45 0.34 -30.41
CA PHE A 244 -11.09 0.48 -30.94
C PHE A 244 -10.71 -0.69 -31.84
N THR A 245 -9.91 -0.42 -32.85
CA THR A 245 -9.40 -1.44 -33.81
C THR A 245 -7.92 -1.72 -33.63
N GLY A 246 -7.28 -1.10 -32.65
CA GLY A 246 -5.86 -1.22 -32.35
C GLY A 246 -5.30 0.01 -31.65
N GLY A 247 -4.06 -0.10 -31.24
CA GLY A 247 -3.36 1.02 -30.60
C GLY A 247 -2.19 0.58 -29.73
N ASN A 248 -1.76 1.50 -28.87
CA ASN A 248 -0.62 1.28 -28.00
C ASN A 248 -0.98 1.57 -26.54
N CYS A 249 -0.40 0.76 -25.65
CA CYS A 249 -0.30 1.09 -24.25
C CYS A 249 1.18 1.19 -23.87
N TRP A 250 1.53 2.17 -23.05
CA TRP A 250 2.86 2.33 -22.48
C TRP A 250 2.80 2.09 -20.98
N PHE A 251 3.76 1.34 -20.46
CA PHE A 251 3.89 0.99 -19.05
C PHE A 251 5.27 1.37 -18.55
N ASP A 252 5.31 1.96 -17.36
CA ASP A 252 6.54 2.47 -16.78
C ASP A 252 6.50 2.41 -15.24
N ALA A 253 7.66 2.40 -14.59
CA ALA A 253 7.84 2.44 -13.15
C ALA A 253 6.92 1.47 -12.41
N MET A 254 6.97 0.20 -12.80
CA MET A 254 6.16 -0.86 -12.20
C MET A 254 6.68 -1.21 -10.80
N GLN A 255 5.80 -1.46 -9.87
CA GLN A 255 6.14 -1.67 -8.47
C GLN A 255 5.23 -2.72 -7.84
N LEU A 256 5.84 -3.71 -7.19
CA LEU A 256 5.16 -4.68 -6.35
C LEU A 256 5.68 -4.55 -4.93
N GLU A 257 4.77 -4.36 -3.99
CA GLU A 257 5.09 -4.13 -2.58
C GLU A 257 4.28 -5.06 -1.69
N GLU A 258 4.85 -5.47 -0.56
CA GLU A 258 4.09 -6.11 0.51
C GLU A 258 3.29 -5.04 1.27
N GLY A 259 2.01 -5.27 1.46
CA GLY A 259 1.05 -4.38 2.10
C GLY A 259 -0.02 -3.87 1.13
N LEU A 260 -1.11 -3.35 1.69
CA LEU A 260 -2.16 -2.71 0.92
C LEU A 260 -1.79 -1.24 0.70
N SER A 261 -1.99 -0.75 -0.51
CA SER A 261 -1.91 0.68 -0.80
C SER A 261 -3.04 1.40 -0.06
N LEU A 262 -2.71 2.52 0.60
CA LEU A 262 -3.68 3.44 1.19
C LEU A 262 -4.22 4.39 0.12
#